data_4c4ae8ad0e43057054937eb41e93e714
#
_entry.id   4c4ae8ad0e43057054937eb41e93e714
#
_cell.length_a   1.000
_cell.length_b   1.000
_cell.length_c   1.000
_cell.angle_alpha   90.00
_cell.angle_beta   90.00
_cell.angle_gamma   90.00
#
_symmetry.space_group_name_H-M   'P 1'
#
loop_
_entity.id
_entity.type
_entity.pdbx_description
1 polymer ?
#
loop_
_entity_poly.entity_id
_entity_poly.type
_entity_poly.pdbx_seq_one_letter_code
_entity_poly.pdbx_strand_id
1 'polypeptide(L)'
;MAKTDDFRSWFMKLMILGAQGVFSNGFFLAYLVSPKTCHRFVGYLEEEATHTYSLAIEDVEKGLLPEWNNLEAPEIAVKYWDMPEGHRTMKDLLYYVRADEAKHREIHHTLGNLDQTTDPNPFVSEYKDKDAPHPGKGIEHLRSTGWERKEVI
;
A
#
# COMPACT_ATOMS: atom_id res chain seq x y z
N MET A 1 -34.86 -13.95 9.72
CA MET A 1 -33.92 -12.90 10.15
C MET A 1 -32.91 -12.58 9.03
N ALA A 2 -33.35 -12.22 7.84
CA ALA A 2 -32.47 -12.13 6.65
C ALA A 2 -32.83 -11.02 5.63
N LYS A 3 -33.56 -9.97 6.02
CA LYS A 3 -33.98 -8.91 5.09
C LYS A 3 -33.52 -7.48 5.41
N THR A 4 -32.88 -7.24 6.55
CA THR A 4 -32.36 -5.91 6.92
C THR A 4 -30.93 -5.66 6.47
N ASP A 5 -30.16 -6.72 6.16
CA ASP A 5 -28.76 -6.58 5.76
C ASP A 5 -28.58 -6.11 4.30
N ASP A 6 -29.58 -6.38 3.45
CA ASP A 6 -29.44 -6.12 2.01
C ASP A 6 -29.63 -4.64 1.63
N PHE A 7 -30.56 -3.94 2.29
CA PHE A 7 -30.79 -2.51 2.02
C PHE A 7 -29.65 -1.64 2.52
N ARG A 8 -29.13 -1.94 3.71
CA ARG A 8 -27.97 -1.27 4.29
C ARG A 8 -26.71 -1.51 3.45
N SER A 9 -26.53 -2.71 2.93
CA SER A 9 -25.49 -3.07 1.99
C SER A 9 -25.60 -2.32 0.66
N TRP A 10 -26.81 -2.17 0.11
CA TRP A 10 -27.03 -1.46 -1.15
C TRP A 10 -26.76 0.04 -1.03
N PHE A 11 -27.27 0.69 0.01
CA PHE A 11 -27.02 2.11 0.27
C PHE A 11 -25.53 2.39 0.47
N MET A 12 -24.86 1.58 1.28
CA MET A 12 -23.41 1.70 1.48
C MET A 12 -22.63 1.53 0.18
N LYS A 13 -23.00 0.57 -0.67
CA LYS A 13 -22.36 0.38 -1.99
C LYS A 13 -22.54 1.63 -2.85
N LEU A 14 -23.73 2.20 -2.90
CA LEU A 14 -24.00 3.42 -3.67
C LEU A 14 -23.18 4.60 -3.16
N MET A 15 -23.10 4.79 -1.83
CA MET A 15 -22.31 5.85 -1.21
C MET A 15 -20.82 5.69 -1.51
N ILE A 16 -20.31 4.47 -1.41
CA ILE A 16 -18.90 4.17 -1.70
C ILE A 16 -18.60 4.44 -3.18
N LEU A 17 -19.43 3.94 -4.10
CA LEU A 17 -19.24 4.17 -5.53
C LEU A 17 -19.33 5.64 -5.90
N GLY A 18 -20.26 6.38 -5.30
CA GLY A 18 -20.38 7.83 -5.49
C GLY A 18 -19.14 8.58 -4.99
N ALA A 19 -18.69 8.27 -3.78
CA ALA A 19 -17.48 8.88 -3.21
C ALA A 19 -16.23 8.55 -4.05
N GLN A 20 -16.07 7.30 -4.46
CA GLN A 20 -14.98 6.88 -5.35
C GLN A 20 -15.03 7.60 -6.69
N GLY A 21 -16.20 7.73 -7.29
CA GLY A 21 -16.38 8.46 -8.55
C GLY A 21 -15.96 9.92 -8.44
N VAL A 22 -16.41 10.62 -7.41
CA VAL A 22 -16.03 12.02 -7.16
C VAL A 22 -14.53 12.14 -6.90
N PHE A 23 -13.99 11.31 -6.01
CA PHE A 23 -12.57 11.34 -5.67
C PHE A 23 -11.69 11.03 -6.88
N SER A 24 -11.98 9.97 -7.63
CA SER A 24 -11.16 9.54 -8.77
C SER A 24 -11.15 10.58 -9.88
N ASN A 25 -12.29 11.19 -10.21
CA ASN A 25 -12.35 12.25 -11.22
C ASN A 25 -11.64 13.52 -10.74
N GLY A 26 -11.84 13.93 -9.51
CA GLY A 26 -11.15 15.08 -8.92
C GLY A 26 -9.64 14.89 -8.87
N PHE A 27 -9.19 13.71 -8.48
CA PHE A 27 -7.77 13.34 -8.44
C PHE A 27 -7.16 13.27 -9.85
N PHE A 28 -7.90 12.73 -10.82
CA PHE A 28 -7.47 12.71 -12.22
C PHE A 28 -7.26 14.13 -12.76
N LEU A 29 -8.20 15.04 -12.52
CA LEU A 29 -8.05 16.45 -12.92
C LEU A 29 -6.85 17.11 -12.22
N ALA A 30 -6.64 16.86 -10.94
CA ALA A 30 -5.48 17.34 -10.20
C ALA A 30 -4.16 16.78 -10.79
N TYR A 31 -4.18 15.51 -11.20
CA TYR A 31 -3.02 14.87 -11.84
C TYR A 31 -2.68 15.52 -13.18
N LEU A 32 -3.67 15.88 -14.00
CA LEU A 32 -3.43 16.60 -15.26
C LEU A 32 -2.79 17.99 -15.04
N VAL A 33 -3.09 18.63 -13.90
CA VAL A 33 -2.52 19.93 -13.55
C VAL A 33 -1.11 19.79 -12.96
N SER A 34 -0.89 18.83 -12.07
CA SER A 34 0.39 18.63 -11.40
C SER A 34 0.58 17.19 -10.93
N PRO A 35 1.12 16.30 -11.78
CA PRO A 35 1.47 14.92 -11.40
C PRO A 35 2.37 14.87 -10.16
N LYS A 36 3.34 15.77 -10.08
CA LYS A 36 4.27 15.89 -8.96
C LYS A 36 3.56 16.10 -7.61
N THR A 37 2.56 16.97 -7.59
CA THR A 37 1.77 17.22 -6.36
C THR A 37 0.95 15.98 -5.99
N CYS A 38 0.35 15.31 -6.96
CA CYS A 38 -0.41 14.09 -6.73
C CYS A 38 0.48 12.97 -6.19
N HIS A 39 1.67 12.77 -6.76
CA HIS A 39 2.62 11.79 -6.24
C HIS A 39 3.06 12.12 -4.81
N ARG A 40 3.33 13.38 -4.49
CA ARG A 40 3.65 13.78 -3.11
C ARG A 40 2.50 13.50 -2.14
N PHE A 41 1.29 13.84 -2.53
CA PHE A 41 0.10 13.58 -1.72
C PHE A 41 -0.06 12.08 -1.43
N VAL A 42 0.01 11.23 -2.47
CA VAL A 42 -0.08 9.77 -2.28
C VAL A 42 1.10 9.26 -1.46
N GLY A 43 2.33 9.73 -1.71
CA GLY A 43 3.50 9.33 -0.93
C GLY A 43 3.32 9.55 0.58
N TYR A 44 2.73 10.66 0.99
CA TYR A 44 2.41 10.92 2.41
C TYR A 44 1.27 10.04 2.93
N LEU A 45 0.27 9.72 2.10
CA LEU A 45 -0.77 8.76 2.50
C LEU A 45 -0.18 7.37 2.77
N GLU A 46 0.74 6.90 1.91
CA GLU A 46 1.41 5.60 2.08
C GLU A 46 2.38 5.60 3.28
N GLU A 47 2.95 6.75 3.62
CA GLU A 47 3.73 6.93 4.84
C GLU A 47 2.88 6.68 6.09
N GLU A 48 1.71 7.32 6.15
CA GLU A 48 0.75 7.13 7.24
C GLU A 48 0.17 5.71 7.25
N ALA A 49 -0.09 5.11 6.09
CA ALA A 49 -0.52 3.72 6.00
C ALA A 49 0.55 2.78 6.57
N THR A 50 1.81 2.93 6.16
CA THR A 50 2.94 2.15 6.67
C THR A 50 3.08 2.28 8.19
N HIS A 51 2.94 3.50 8.72
CA HIS A 51 2.95 3.76 10.16
C HIS A 51 1.79 3.06 10.88
N THR A 52 0.57 3.19 10.34
CA THR A 52 -0.64 2.55 10.90
C THR A 52 -0.51 1.04 10.97
N TYR A 53 -0.04 0.40 9.89
CA TYR A 53 0.19 -1.06 9.90
C TYR A 53 1.30 -1.47 10.87
N SER A 54 2.33 -0.63 11.06
CA SER A 54 3.37 -0.88 12.06
C SER A 54 2.81 -0.86 13.48
N LEU A 55 1.95 0.10 13.80
CA LEU A 55 1.25 0.14 15.10
C LEU A 55 0.33 -1.06 15.30
N ALA A 56 -0.42 -1.46 14.27
CA ALA A 56 -1.28 -2.64 14.33
C ALA A 56 -0.48 -3.93 14.59
N ILE A 57 0.69 -4.09 13.97
CA ILE A 57 1.59 -5.21 14.22
C ILE A 57 2.08 -5.18 15.67
N GLU A 58 2.50 -4.02 16.19
CA GLU A 58 2.89 -3.87 17.59
C GLU A 58 1.76 -4.25 18.55
N ASP A 59 0.53 -3.87 18.25
CA ASP A 59 -0.63 -4.22 19.09
C ASP A 59 -0.88 -5.73 19.13
N VAL A 60 -0.72 -6.43 17.99
CA VAL A 60 -0.77 -7.90 17.97
C VAL A 60 0.37 -8.51 18.79
N GLU A 61 1.59 -7.98 18.66
CA GLU A 61 2.77 -8.46 19.39
C GLU A 61 2.70 -8.20 20.89
N LYS A 62 2.08 -7.10 21.29
CA LYS A 62 1.79 -6.78 22.70
C LYS A 62 0.64 -7.63 23.27
N GLY A 63 -0.02 -8.46 22.46
CA GLY A 63 -1.13 -9.31 22.86
C GLY A 63 -2.46 -8.58 23.04
N LEU A 64 -2.64 -7.42 22.45
CA LEU A 64 -3.91 -6.68 22.46
C LEU A 64 -4.93 -7.30 21.50
N LEU A 65 -4.46 -8.02 20.48
CA LEU A 65 -5.26 -8.77 19.50
C LEU A 65 -4.74 -10.22 19.40
N PRO A 66 -4.82 -11.01 20.47
CA PRO A 66 -4.15 -12.32 20.56
C PRO A 66 -4.69 -13.32 19.52
N GLU A 67 -5.96 -13.20 19.13
CA GLU A 67 -6.59 -14.03 18.12
C GLU A 67 -5.94 -13.90 16.74
N TRP A 68 -5.36 -12.75 16.40
CA TRP A 68 -4.77 -12.51 15.07
C TRP A 68 -3.47 -13.28 14.84
N ASN A 69 -2.85 -13.79 15.90
CA ASN A 69 -1.70 -14.69 15.78
C ASN A 69 -2.08 -16.06 15.17
N ASN A 70 -3.35 -16.48 15.31
CA ASN A 70 -3.81 -17.80 14.89
C ASN A 70 -5.00 -17.74 13.93
N LEU A 71 -5.62 -16.57 13.76
CA LEU A 71 -6.72 -16.39 12.81
C LEU A 71 -6.16 -16.42 11.40
N GLU A 72 -6.71 -17.29 10.56
CA GLU A 72 -6.31 -17.38 9.16
C GLU A 72 -6.67 -16.13 8.38
N ALA A 73 -5.76 -15.69 7.53
CA ALA A 73 -6.00 -14.61 6.57
C ALA A 73 -7.06 -15.04 5.55
N PRO A 74 -7.86 -14.10 5.01
CA PRO A 74 -8.83 -14.40 3.97
C PRO A 74 -8.18 -15.09 2.75
N GLU A 75 -8.86 -16.09 2.19
CA GLU A 75 -8.35 -16.87 1.05
C GLU A 75 -7.92 -15.99 -0.14
N ILE A 76 -8.65 -14.89 -0.38
CA ILE A 76 -8.31 -13.93 -1.42
C ILE A 76 -6.95 -13.27 -1.16
N ALA A 77 -6.63 -12.96 0.09
CA ALA A 77 -5.35 -12.38 0.49
C ALA A 77 -4.22 -13.41 0.34
N VAL A 78 -4.44 -14.64 0.81
CA VAL A 78 -3.48 -15.74 0.66
C VAL A 78 -3.09 -15.95 -0.81
N LYS A 79 -4.07 -15.94 -1.71
CA LYS A 79 -3.83 -16.07 -3.16
C LYS A 79 -3.14 -14.85 -3.76
N TYR A 80 -3.53 -13.64 -3.35
CA TYR A 80 -2.98 -12.40 -3.91
C TYR A 80 -1.49 -12.23 -3.59
N TRP A 81 -1.09 -12.52 -2.34
CA TRP A 81 0.30 -12.40 -1.90
C TRP A 81 1.10 -13.70 -2.02
N ASP A 82 0.48 -14.81 -2.51
CA ASP A 82 1.11 -16.14 -2.56
C ASP A 82 1.74 -16.53 -1.22
N MET A 83 0.94 -16.40 -0.14
CA MET A 83 1.42 -16.62 1.22
C MET A 83 1.76 -18.10 1.44
N PRO A 84 2.99 -18.43 1.87
CA PRO A 84 3.42 -19.82 2.05
C PRO A 84 2.67 -20.51 3.19
N GLU A 85 2.64 -21.84 3.15
CA GLU A 85 2.07 -22.64 4.24
C GLU A 85 2.79 -22.35 5.56
N GLY A 86 2.03 -22.23 6.64
CA GLY A 86 2.53 -21.88 7.97
C GLY A 86 2.66 -20.35 8.22
N HIS A 87 2.50 -19.53 7.20
CA HIS A 87 2.54 -18.06 7.29
C HIS A 87 1.31 -17.42 6.65
N ARG A 88 0.12 -17.81 7.13
CA ARG A 88 -1.18 -17.39 6.58
C ARG A 88 -2.11 -16.81 7.64
N THR A 89 -1.54 -16.30 8.72
CA THR A 89 -2.33 -15.66 9.77
C THR A 89 -2.66 -14.21 9.43
N MET A 90 -3.61 -13.63 10.17
CA MET A 90 -3.89 -12.19 10.08
C MET A 90 -2.66 -11.34 10.44
N LYS A 91 -1.84 -11.80 11.38
CA LYS A 91 -0.56 -11.15 11.69
C LYS A 91 0.37 -11.15 10.47
N ASP A 92 0.53 -12.30 9.80
CA ASP A 92 1.36 -12.39 8.60
C ASP A 92 0.83 -11.48 7.49
N LEU A 93 -0.49 -11.41 7.33
CA LEU A 93 -1.12 -10.50 6.37
C LEU A 93 -0.77 -9.04 6.62
N LEU A 94 -0.73 -8.59 7.88
CA LEU A 94 -0.31 -7.22 8.20
C LEU A 94 1.11 -6.90 7.71
N TYR A 95 2.04 -7.86 7.81
CA TYR A 95 3.39 -7.68 7.28
C TYR A 95 3.40 -7.51 5.77
N TYR A 96 2.62 -8.33 5.04
CA TYR A 96 2.51 -8.22 3.58
C TYR A 96 1.93 -6.88 3.15
N VAL A 97 0.83 -6.46 3.77
CA VAL A 97 0.22 -5.17 3.45
C VAL A 97 1.19 -4.03 3.76
N ARG A 98 1.83 -4.02 4.93
CA ARG A 98 2.81 -3.00 5.28
C ARG A 98 3.97 -2.92 4.27
N ALA A 99 4.45 -4.07 3.78
CA ALA A 99 5.52 -4.11 2.78
C ALA A 99 5.08 -3.50 1.45
N ASP A 100 3.85 -3.78 1.01
CA ASP A 100 3.30 -3.18 -0.21
C ASP A 100 3.12 -1.66 -0.06
N GLU A 101 2.59 -1.17 1.08
CA GLU A 101 2.44 0.28 1.34
C GLU A 101 3.81 1.00 1.40
N ALA A 102 4.82 0.35 1.97
CA ALA A 102 6.18 0.89 1.98
C ALA A 102 6.75 0.99 0.54
N LYS A 103 6.41 0.05 -0.32
CA LYS A 103 6.80 0.07 -1.74
C LYS A 103 6.09 1.18 -2.50
N HIS A 104 4.80 1.33 -2.29
CA HIS A 104 4.01 2.42 -2.86
C HIS A 104 4.56 3.78 -2.41
N ARG A 105 4.86 3.94 -1.13
CA ARG A 105 5.51 5.13 -0.58
C ARG A 105 6.80 5.46 -1.32
N GLU A 106 7.70 4.47 -1.48
CA GLU A 106 8.97 4.64 -2.20
C GLU A 106 8.74 5.13 -3.63
N ILE A 107 7.84 4.49 -4.37
CA ILE A 107 7.51 4.85 -5.74
C ILE A 107 6.99 6.29 -5.82
N HIS A 108 6.04 6.63 -4.98
CA HIS A 108 5.38 7.94 -5.04
C HIS A 108 6.30 9.08 -4.59
N HIS A 109 7.12 8.89 -3.56
CA HIS A 109 8.13 9.90 -3.19
C HIS A 109 9.20 10.06 -4.27
N THR A 110 9.64 8.97 -4.89
CA THR A 110 10.58 9.03 -6.01
C THR A 110 10.01 9.87 -7.16
N LEU A 111 8.81 9.53 -7.64
CA LEU A 111 8.15 10.25 -8.74
C LEU A 111 7.80 11.70 -8.38
N GLY A 112 7.49 11.96 -7.12
CA GLY A 112 7.26 13.31 -6.60
C GLY A 112 8.52 14.18 -6.50
N ASN A 113 9.71 13.57 -6.42
CA ASN A 113 10.99 14.28 -6.30
C ASN A 113 11.71 14.46 -7.64
N LEU A 114 11.39 13.64 -8.65
CA LEU A 114 11.98 13.76 -9.97
C LEU A 114 11.57 15.07 -10.67
N ASP A 115 12.47 15.61 -11.48
CA ASP A 115 12.13 16.58 -12.50
C ASP A 115 11.63 15.82 -13.74
N GLN A 116 10.36 15.97 -14.05
CA GLN A 116 9.70 15.23 -15.12
C GLN A 116 10.23 15.55 -16.54
N THR A 117 10.98 16.65 -16.67
CA THR A 117 11.54 17.08 -17.96
C THR A 117 12.96 16.62 -18.18
N THR A 118 13.73 16.43 -17.11
CA THR A 118 15.17 16.16 -17.16
C THR A 118 15.59 14.82 -16.57
N ASP A 119 14.87 14.35 -15.55
CA ASP A 119 15.25 13.12 -14.86
C ASP A 119 14.59 11.89 -15.55
N PRO A 120 15.32 10.79 -15.77
CA PRO A 120 14.74 9.57 -16.29
C PRO A 120 13.80 8.94 -15.27
N ASN A 121 12.73 8.29 -15.74
CA ASN A 121 11.87 7.52 -14.86
C ASN A 121 12.58 6.21 -14.44
N PRO A 122 12.90 6.00 -13.14
CA PRO A 122 13.63 4.83 -12.68
C PRO A 122 12.84 3.52 -12.74
N PHE A 123 11.52 3.61 -12.94
CA PHE A 123 10.62 2.44 -12.98
C PHE A 123 10.32 1.95 -14.40
N VAL A 124 11.00 2.49 -15.43
CA VAL A 124 10.89 1.95 -16.79
C VAL A 124 11.63 0.63 -16.94
N SER A 125 11.24 -0.17 -17.92
CA SER A 125 11.74 -1.53 -18.12
C SER A 125 13.27 -1.65 -18.27
N GLU A 126 13.94 -0.62 -18.78
CA GLU A 126 15.40 -0.64 -18.92
C GLU A 126 16.18 -0.71 -17.61
N TYR A 127 15.54 -0.37 -16.49
CA TYR A 127 16.12 -0.44 -15.14
C TYR A 127 15.67 -1.66 -14.36
N LYS A 128 14.69 -2.41 -14.86
CA LYS A 128 14.01 -3.50 -14.13
C LYS A 128 14.97 -4.60 -13.67
N ASP A 129 15.98 -4.91 -14.48
CA ASP A 129 16.90 -6.03 -14.25
C ASP A 129 18.33 -5.57 -13.90
N LYS A 130 18.51 -4.30 -13.51
CA LYS A 130 19.83 -3.79 -13.11
C LYS A 130 20.01 -3.90 -11.61
N ASP A 131 21.13 -4.48 -11.19
CA ASP A 131 21.55 -4.57 -9.77
C ASP A 131 21.93 -3.20 -9.16
N ALA A 132 22.06 -2.17 -9.97
CA ALA A 132 22.36 -0.83 -9.50
C ALA A 132 21.14 -0.23 -8.78
N PRO A 133 21.36 0.54 -7.70
CA PRO A 133 20.26 1.25 -7.06
C PRO A 133 19.59 2.15 -8.09
N HIS A 134 18.28 1.99 -8.23
CA HIS A 134 17.47 2.91 -9.04
C HIS A 134 17.66 4.33 -8.49
N PRO A 135 17.67 5.36 -9.34
CA PRO A 135 17.80 6.74 -8.86
C PRO A 135 16.59 7.14 -8.02
N GLY A 136 16.68 6.88 -6.73
CA GLY A 136 15.66 7.20 -5.73
C GLY A 136 15.92 8.57 -5.14
N LYS A 137 15.74 9.63 -5.92
CA LYS A 137 16.04 10.99 -5.51
C LYS A 137 15.18 11.45 -4.33
N GLY A 138 15.83 11.69 -3.21
CA GLY A 138 15.21 12.23 -2.00
C GLY A 138 14.52 11.22 -1.09
N ILE A 139 14.67 9.91 -1.35
CA ILE A 139 14.11 8.83 -0.54
C ILE A 139 15.15 7.85 -0.02
N GLU A 140 16.40 8.09 -0.25
CA GLU A 140 17.50 7.18 0.14
C GLU A 140 17.50 6.88 1.64
N HIS A 141 17.06 7.85 2.45
CA HIS A 141 16.93 7.72 3.91
C HIS A 141 15.62 7.05 4.36
N LEU A 142 14.63 6.93 3.46
CA LEU A 142 13.33 6.30 3.78
C LEU A 142 13.34 4.80 3.47
N ARG A 143 14.31 4.32 2.70
CA ARG A 143 14.43 2.92 2.34
C ARG A 143 14.91 2.13 3.55
N SER A 144 14.02 1.33 4.11
CA SER A 144 14.36 0.38 5.17
C SER A 144 14.44 -1.04 4.61
N THR A 145 15.31 -1.85 5.18
CA THR A 145 15.37 -3.30 4.94
C THR A 145 14.07 -3.98 5.42
N GLY A 146 13.73 -5.11 4.84
CA GLY A 146 12.56 -5.89 5.27
C GLY A 146 11.24 -5.47 4.64
N TRP A 147 11.27 -4.77 3.50
CA TRP A 147 10.08 -4.33 2.79
C TRP A 147 9.83 -5.05 1.45
N GLU A 148 10.73 -5.88 1.00
CA GLU A 148 10.48 -6.77 -0.13
C GLU A 148 9.70 -8.00 0.34
N ARG A 149 8.80 -8.55 -0.51
CA ARG A 149 8.00 -9.73 -0.14
C ARG A 149 8.83 -10.90 0.39
N LYS A 150 9.98 -11.16 -0.24
CA LYS A 150 10.92 -12.22 0.17
C LYS A 150 11.61 -11.97 1.52
N GLU A 151 11.49 -10.76 2.06
CA GLU A 151 12.08 -10.34 3.34
C GLU A 151 11.04 -10.22 4.46
N VAL A 152 9.75 -10.43 4.12
CA VAL A 152 8.63 -10.31 5.07
C VAL A 152 8.51 -11.55 5.96
N ILE A 153 8.90 -12.72 5.44
CA ILE A 153 8.77 -14.03 6.10
C ILE A 153 10.08 -14.77 6.09
#